data_eeb1c5feb0b735b67f1f50b7ffa328ed
#
_entry.id   eeb1c5feb0b735b67f1f50b7ffa328ed
#
_cell.length_a   1.000
_cell.length_b   1.000
_cell.length_c   1.000
_cell.angle_alpha   90.00
_cell.angle_beta   90.00
_cell.angle_gamma   90.00
#
_symmetry.space_group_name_H-M   'P 1'
#
loop_
_entity.id
_entity.type
_entity.pdbx_description
1 polymer ?
#
loop_
_entity_poly.entity_id
_entity_poly.type
_entity_poly.pdbx_seq_one_letter_code
_entity_poly.pdbx_strand_id
1 'polypeptide(L)'
;MMAIFRRKSLARGAVAAMLAAAGLAISGEQIRAAIAAPIDPSRTSIEFIVDGVGWPRTKGRFTVFSGKITVDLRRPEASGVSFRVAAKSIDVGSSSFADYLRGDAFFDAARYPEITFVSTAVEKIDDRHARVSGDLTLRGVTHPFTVDVEVDHAGAQDNDRLNFRATGTVHRLEFGMNAGFPAISNDVDLIISTEAAAESP
;
A
#
# COMPACT_ATOMS: atom_id res chain seq x y z
N MET A 1 90.72 16.48 -18.89
CA MET A 1 90.60 16.96 -20.24
C MET A 1 89.09 17.25 -20.38
N MET A 2 88.67 18.54 -20.04
CA MET A 2 88.24 19.54 -21.03
C MET A 2 87.04 19.06 -21.81
N ALA A 3 85.89 19.65 -21.89
CA ALA A 3 85.44 21.04 -21.85
C ALA A 3 83.93 21.02 -21.61
N ILE A 4 83.33 21.89 -20.76
CA ILE A 4 82.80 23.27 -21.00
C ILE A 4 81.91 23.36 -22.25
N PHE A 5 80.63 23.68 -22.08
CA PHE A 5 79.87 24.78 -22.64
C PHE A 5 78.39 24.61 -22.40
N ARG A 6 77.82 25.40 -21.49
CA ARG A 6 77.18 26.72 -21.61
C ARG A 6 75.75 26.74 -22.16
N ARG A 7 74.86 27.09 -21.21
CA ARG A 7 73.75 28.05 -21.30
C ARG A 7 73.07 28.31 -22.62
N LYS A 8 71.76 28.28 -22.56
CA LYS A 8 70.97 29.53 -22.78
C LYS A 8 69.53 29.35 -22.31
N SER A 9 69.13 30.27 -21.49
CA SER A 9 67.78 30.67 -21.11
C SER A 9 67.10 31.41 -22.28
N LEU A 10 65.76 31.36 -22.29
CA LEU A 10 64.80 32.37 -22.74
C LEU A 10 63.42 31.77 -22.56
N ALA A 11 62.68 32.13 -21.60
CA ALA A 11 61.88 33.35 -21.37
C ALA A 11 60.61 33.42 -22.19
N ARG A 12 59.52 33.49 -21.46
CA ARG A 12 58.25 34.18 -21.75
C ARG A 12 57.21 33.51 -22.59
N GLY A 13 56.05 33.33 -21.92
CA GLY A 13 54.78 33.17 -22.51
C GLY A 13 53.72 32.81 -21.47
N ALA A 14 53.36 33.78 -20.62
CA ALA A 14 52.17 33.68 -19.79
C ALA A 14 50.96 33.78 -20.70
N VAL A 15 50.17 32.72 -20.80
CA VAL A 15 48.79 32.79 -21.28
C VAL A 15 47.92 32.33 -20.13
N ALA A 16 47.35 33.31 -19.46
CA ALA A 16 46.29 33.10 -18.51
C ALA A 16 45.03 32.69 -19.30
N ALA A 17 44.72 31.38 -19.24
CA ALA A 17 43.42 30.90 -19.66
C ALA A 17 42.52 30.94 -18.41
N MET A 18 41.71 31.98 -18.29
CA MET A 18 40.52 32.01 -17.44
C MET A 18 39.55 30.93 -17.95
N LEU A 19 39.56 29.78 -17.31
CA LEU A 19 38.43 28.86 -17.37
C LEU A 19 37.40 29.37 -16.38
N ALA A 20 36.39 30.05 -16.90
CA ALA A 20 35.14 30.31 -16.20
C ALA A 20 34.55 28.94 -15.84
N ALA A 21 34.64 28.59 -14.56
CA ALA A 21 33.84 27.51 -13.98
C ALA A 21 32.39 27.94 -14.02
N ALA A 22 31.68 27.58 -15.09
CA ALA A 22 30.24 27.57 -15.10
C ALA A 22 29.81 26.56 -14.08
N GLY A 23 29.55 27.03 -12.86
CA GLY A 23 28.87 26.25 -11.83
C GLY A 23 27.49 25.87 -12.38
N LEU A 24 27.40 24.64 -12.91
CA LEU A 24 26.10 23.97 -12.96
C LEU A 24 25.68 23.77 -11.51
N ALA A 25 24.88 24.70 -11.01
CA ALA A 25 24.04 24.42 -9.87
C ALA A 25 23.08 23.31 -10.34
N ILE A 26 23.46 22.07 -10.09
CA ILE A 26 22.52 20.97 -10.08
C ILE A 26 21.63 21.31 -8.89
N SER A 27 20.50 21.97 -9.19
CA SER A 27 19.39 22.06 -8.27
C SER A 27 19.05 20.62 -7.95
N GLY A 28 19.47 20.18 -6.78
CA GLY A 28 19.12 18.86 -6.25
C GLY A 28 17.60 18.84 -6.07
N GLU A 29 16.90 18.52 -7.14
CA GLU A 29 15.54 18.01 -7.04
C GLU A 29 15.66 16.73 -6.21
N GLN A 30 15.38 16.87 -4.94
CA GLN A 30 15.24 15.74 -4.02
C GLN A 30 14.21 14.82 -4.66
N ILE A 31 14.69 13.75 -5.30
CA ILE A 31 13.85 12.67 -5.76
C ILE A 31 13.33 12.03 -4.46
N ARG A 32 12.16 12.46 -4.01
CA ARG A 32 11.44 11.74 -2.98
C ARG A 32 11.13 10.37 -3.58
N ALA A 33 11.91 9.40 -3.17
CA ALA A 33 11.71 8.02 -3.58
C ALA A 33 10.32 7.56 -3.14
N ALA A 34 9.76 6.60 -3.86
CA ALA A 34 8.54 5.93 -3.45
C ALA A 34 8.71 5.39 -2.03
N ILE A 35 7.78 5.73 -1.14
CA ILE A 35 7.80 5.25 0.23
C ILE A 35 7.31 3.81 0.22
N ALA A 36 8.18 2.88 0.54
CA ALA A 36 7.83 1.49 0.70
C ALA A 36 7.91 1.12 2.19
N ALA A 37 6.76 0.88 2.82
CA ALA A 37 6.69 0.55 4.23
C ALA A 37 5.90 -0.74 4.48
N PRO A 38 6.28 -1.55 5.49
CA PRO A 38 5.40 -2.59 5.99
C PRO A 38 4.15 -1.95 6.60
N ILE A 39 3.02 -2.64 6.48
CA ILE A 39 1.79 -2.23 7.14
C ILE A 39 1.92 -2.53 8.63
N ASP A 40 1.70 -1.52 9.46
CA ASP A 40 1.71 -1.64 10.91
C ASP A 40 0.34 -2.11 11.42
N PRO A 41 0.21 -3.33 11.97
CA PRO A 41 -1.07 -3.83 12.47
C PRO A 41 -1.65 -3.02 13.63
N SER A 42 -0.83 -2.28 14.38
CA SER A 42 -1.30 -1.44 15.48
C SER A 42 -2.01 -0.16 15.00
N ARG A 43 -1.78 0.21 13.73
CA ARG A 43 -2.32 1.42 13.08
C ARG A 43 -3.23 1.10 11.90
N THR A 44 -3.55 -0.18 11.75
CA THR A 44 -4.35 -0.66 10.62
C THR A 44 -5.53 -1.44 11.15
N SER A 45 -6.71 -1.18 10.61
CA SER A 45 -7.90 -2.01 10.81
C SER A 45 -8.40 -2.57 9.49
N ILE A 46 -8.85 -3.82 9.50
CA ILE A 46 -9.53 -4.48 8.39
C ILE A 46 -10.88 -4.92 8.90
N GLU A 47 -11.92 -4.20 8.53
CA GLU A 47 -13.29 -4.39 8.98
C GLU A 47 -14.19 -4.77 7.81
N PHE A 48 -15.23 -5.51 8.11
CA PHE A 48 -16.27 -5.84 7.14
C PHE A 48 -17.66 -5.72 7.76
N ILE A 49 -18.64 -5.48 6.88
CA ILE A 49 -20.05 -5.38 7.24
C ILE A 49 -20.85 -6.22 6.26
N VAL A 50 -21.75 -7.04 6.77
CA VAL A 50 -22.69 -7.81 5.96
C VAL A 50 -24.11 -7.66 6.48
N ASP A 51 -25.06 -7.43 5.59
CA ASP A 51 -26.48 -7.33 5.90
C ASP A 51 -27.17 -8.68 5.78
N GLY A 52 -28.21 -8.89 6.56
CA GLY A 52 -29.06 -10.06 6.48
C GLY A 52 -30.53 -9.71 6.74
N VAL A 53 -31.44 -10.42 6.08
CA VAL A 53 -32.88 -10.25 6.27
C VAL A 53 -33.28 -10.84 7.61
N GLY A 54 -33.87 -10.01 8.48
CA GLY A 54 -34.30 -10.44 9.81
C GLY A 54 -33.17 -10.61 10.84
N TRP A 55 -31.95 -10.25 10.49
CA TRP A 55 -30.79 -10.29 11.37
C TRP A 55 -30.19 -8.90 11.55
N PRO A 56 -29.62 -8.58 12.71
CA PRO A 56 -28.87 -7.35 12.84
C PRO A 56 -27.65 -7.35 11.89
N ARG A 57 -27.30 -6.19 11.37
CA ARG A 57 -26.10 -5.99 10.57
C ARG A 57 -24.89 -6.58 11.26
N THR A 58 -24.24 -7.57 10.64
CA THR A 58 -23.05 -8.20 11.18
C THR A 58 -21.83 -7.36 10.86
N LYS A 59 -21.09 -6.99 11.90
CA LYS A 59 -19.78 -6.34 11.78
C LYS A 59 -18.72 -7.31 12.26
N GLY A 60 -17.62 -7.34 11.55
CA GLY A 60 -16.46 -8.14 11.94
C GLY A 60 -15.17 -7.48 11.50
N ARG A 61 -14.07 -8.04 11.97
CA ARG A 61 -12.72 -7.60 11.64
C ARG A 61 -11.78 -8.79 11.55
N PHE A 62 -10.63 -8.56 10.93
CA PHE A 62 -9.51 -9.49 10.99
C PHE A 62 -8.42 -8.92 11.89
N THR A 63 -7.89 -9.73 12.80
CA THR A 63 -6.95 -9.29 13.84
C THR A 63 -5.51 -9.67 13.56
N VAL A 64 -5.26 -10.58 12.59
CA VAL A 64 -3.90 -11.01 12.20
C VAL A 64 -3.74 -10.84 10.69
N PHE A 65 -2.90 -9.92 10.33
CA PHE A 65 -2.57 -9.62 8.94
C PHE A 65 -1.16 -9.02 8.84
N SER A 66 -0.65 -8.99 7.65
CA SER A 66 0.59 -8.32 7.26
C SER A 66 0.44 -7.77 5.85
N GLY A 67 1.32 -6.87 5.48
CA GLY A 67 1.28 -6.31 4.14
C GLY A 67 2.41 -5.31 3.91
N LYS A 68 2.41 -4.78 2.70
CA LYS A 68 3.32 -3.73 2.28
C LYS A 68 2.54 -2.70 1.47
N ILE A 69 2.81 -1.45 1.75
CA ILE A 69 2.32 -0.31 0.95
C ILE A 69 3.52 0.39 0.33
N THR A 70 3.39 0.78 -0.92
CA THR A 70 4.34 1.64 -1.62
C THR A 70 3.56 2.84 -2.12
N VAL A 71 3.98 4.04 -1.76
CA VAL A 71 3.32 5.30 -2.15
C VAL A 71 4.31 6.15 -2.92
N ASP A 72 3.98 6.49 -4.17
CA ASP A 72 4.69 7.47 -4.99
C ASP A 72 3.71 8.60 -5.35
N LEU A 73 3.77 9.71 -4.63
CA LEU A 73 2.86 10.84 -4.83
C LEU A 73 3.10 11.58 -6.15
N ARG A 74 4.27 11.40 -6.78
CA ARG A 74 4.59 12.00 -8.08
C ARG A 74 4.14 11.14 -9.25
N ARG A 75 4.17 9.82 -9.04
CA ARG A 75 3.75 8.82 -10.02
C ARG A 75 2.81 7.83 -9.33
N PRO A 76 1.55 8.21 -9.12
CA PRO A 76 0.58 7.36 -8.41
C PRO A 76 0.47 5.95 -9.00
N GLU A 77 0.69 5.80 -10.29
CA GLU A 77 0.71 4.51 -11.00
C GLU A 77 1.88 3.59 -10.57
N ALA A 78 2.92 4.15 -9.95
CA ALA A 78 4.02 3.39 -9.35
C ALA A 78 3.72 2.99 -7.89
N SER A 79 2.59 3.44 -7.35
CA SER A 79 2.12 3.03 -6.03
C SER A 79 1.55 1.61 -6.07
N GLY A 80 1.50 0.97 -4.91
CA GLY A 80 0.92 -0.35 -4.81
C GLY A 80 0.76 -0.82 -3.39
N VAL A 81 -0.08 -1.84 -3.20
CA VAL A 81 -0.33 -2.43 -1.90
C VAL A 81 -0.48 -3.94 -2.02
N SER A 82 -0.01 -4.64 -1.01
CA SER A 82 -0.29 -6.06 -0.84
C SER A 82 -0.69 -6.35 0.60
N PHE A 83 -1.69 -7.20 0.77
CA PHE A 83 -2.15 -7.70 2.05
C PHE A 83 -2.15 -9.22 2.07
N ARG A 84 -1.84 -9.76 3.26
CA ARG A 84 -2.00 -11.16 3.61
C ARG A 84 -2.69 -11.21 4.95
N VAL A 85 -3.87 -11.80 5.00
CA VAL A 85 -4.75 -11.84 6.16
C VAL A 85 -4.97 -13.29 6.56
N ALA A 86 -4.79 -13.60 7.83
CA ALA A 86 -5.08 -14.95 8.36
C ALA A 86 -6.60 -15.13 8.47
N ALA A 87 -7.20 -16.02 7.67
CA ALA A 87 -8.65 -16.23 7.64
C ALA A 87 -9.21 -16.63 9.02
N LYS A 88 -8.43 -17.37 9.81
CA LYS A 88 -8.79 -17.78 11.19
C LYS A 88 -8.85 -16.62 12.19
N SER A 89 -8.30 -15.45 11.84
CA SER A 89 -8.25 -14.28 12.74
C SER A 89 -9.53 -13.46 12.75
N ILE A 90 -10.58 -13.95 12.09
CA ILE A 90 -11.90 -13.32 12.08
C ILE A 90 -12.44 -13.17 13.51
N ASP A 91 -12.90 -11.97 13.83
CA ASP A 91 -13.53 -11.59 15.10
C ASP A 91 -14.83 -10.85 14.79
N VAL A 92 -15.93 -11.37 15.31
CA VAL A 92 -17.30 -10.84 15.17
C VAL A 92 -17.94 -10.58 16.54
N GLY A 93 -17.13 -10.48 17.59
CA GLY A 93 -17.58 -10.25 18.96
C GLY A 93 -18.20 -11.48 19.66
N SER A 94 -18.25 -12.63 18.97
CA SER A 94 -18.75 -13.90 19.50
C SER A 94 -17.82 -15.03 19.03
N SER A 95 -17.24 -15.76 19.95
CA SER A 95 -16.31 -16.86 19.64
C SER A 95 -17.00 -18.00 18.88
N SER A 96 -18.20 -18.40 19.30
CA SER A 96 -18.96 -19.46 18.65
C SER A 96 -19.37 -19.10 17.22
N PHE A 97 -19.71 -17.83 16.99
CA PHE A 97 -20.03 -17.37 15.65
C PHE A 97 -18.76 -17.22 14.79
N ALA A 98 -17.66 -16.76 15.36
CA ALA A 98 -16.38 -16.75 14.66
C ALA A 98 -15.92 -18.18 14.27
N ASP A 99 -16.11 -19.18 15.13
CA ASP A 99 -15.81 -20.57 14.81
C ASP A 99 -16.67 -21.11 13.68
N TYR A 100 -17.96 -20.77 13.66
CA TYR A 100 -18.86 -21.09 12.55
C TYR A 100 -18.39 -20.47 11.23
N LEU A 101 -17.99 -19.20 11.25
CA LEU A 101 -17.47 -18.52 10.05
C LEU A 101 -16.14 -19.10 9.57
N ARG A 102 -15.29 -19.64 10.46
CA ARG A 102 -14.05 -20.34 10.09
C ARG A 102 -14.28 -21.67 9.39
N GLY A 103 -15.49 -22.24 9.53
CA GLY A 103 -15.87 -23.51 8.94
C GLY A 103 -16.00 -23.50 7.43
N ASP A 104 -16.23 -24.68 6.85
CA ASP A 104 -16.28 -24.96 5.42
C ASP A 104 -17.44 -24.24 4.69
N ALA A 105 -18.52 -23.94 5.41
CA ALA A 105 -19.66 -23.18 4.88
C ALA A 105 -19.32 -21.74 4.52
N PHE A 106 -18.26 -21.16 5.13
CA PHE A 106 -17.81 -19.78 4.93
C PHE A 106 -16.35 -19.72 4.52
N PHE A 107 -15.43 -19.40 5.43
CA PHE A 107 -14.02 -19.17 5.07
C PHE A 107 -13.23 -20.44 4.80
N ASP A 108 -13.67 -21.60 5.33
CA ASP A 108 -12.91 -22.86 5.28
C ASP A 108 -11.42 -22.65 5.64
N ALA A 109 -11.23 -21.99 6.78
CA ALA A 109 -9.93 -21.44 7.18
C ALA A 109 -8.87 -22.53 7.49
N ALA A 110 -9.31 -23.78 7.63
CA ALA A 110 -8.42 -24.94 7.76
C ALA A 110 -7.76 -25.28 6.41
N ARG A 111 -8.51 -25.20 5.32
CA ARG A 111 -8.05 -25.50 3.97
C ARG A 111 -7.44 -24.28 3.29
N TYR A 112 -8.01 -23.10 3.56
CA TYR A 112 -7.60 -21.82 2.99
C TYR A 112 -7.23 -20.84 4.10
N PRO A 113 -6.04 -20.99 4.69
CA PRO A 113 -5.66 -20.23 5.88
C PRO A 113 -5.43 -18.74 5.62
N GLU A 114 -5.26 -18.34 4.35
CA GLU A 114 -4.90 -16.98 3.98
C GLU A 114 -5.90 -16.38 2.98
N ILE A 115 -6.17 -15.10 3.19
CA ILE A 115 -6.80 -14.20 2.23
C ILE A 115 -5.70 -13.27 1.74
N THR A 116 -5.57 -13.06 0.43
CA THR A 116 -4.53 -12.17 -0.11
C THR A 116 -5.12 -11.15 -1.07
N PHE A 117 -4.55 -9.97 -1.06
CA PHE A 117 -4.80 -8.94 -2.07
C PHE A 117 -3.47 -8.41 -2.60
N VAL A 118 -3.36 -8.27 -3.91
CA VAL A 118 -2.20 -7.67 -4.58
C VAL A 118 -2.71 -6.67 -5.60
N SER A 119 -2.36 -5.40 -5.42
CA SER A 119 -2.76 -4.37 -6.39
C SER A 119 -2.06 -4.58 -7.73
N THR A 120 -2.80 -4.35 -8.81
CA THR A 120 -2.31 -4.39 -10.20
C THR A 120 -2.30 -3.00 -10.83
N ALA A 121 -3.12 -2.07 -10.31
CA ALA A 121 -3.17 -0.69 -10.79
C ALA A 121 -3.59 0.26 -9.67
N VAL A 122 -3.05 1.47 -9.72
CA VAL A 122 -3.45 2.60 -8.89
C VAL A 122 -3.74 3.77 -9.80
N GLU A 123 -4.96 4.30 -9.72
CA GLU A 123 -5.44 5.44 -10.50
C GLU A 123 -5.71 6.61 -9.54
N LYS A 124 -5.03 7.73 -9.74
CA LYS A 124 -5.33 8.97 -9.02
C LYS A 124 -6.58 9.59 -9.61
N ILE A 125 -7.60 9.79 -8.78
CA ILE A 125 -8.85 10.46 -9.18
C ILE A 125 -8.71 11.98 -8.96
N ASP A 126 -8.24 12.36 -7.77
CA ASP A 126 -7.92 13.75 -7.40
C ASP A 126 -6.84 13.78 -6.31
N ASP A 127 -6.65 14.91 -5.64
CA ASP A 127 -5.57 15.05 -4.63
C ASP A 127 -5.83 14.27 -3.34
N ARG A 128 -7.07 13.81 -3.12
CA ARG A 128 -7.48 13.06 -1.92
C ARG A 128 -8.06 11.70 -2.22
N HIS A 129 -8.33 11.38 -3.47
CA HIS A 129 -8.96 10.14 -3.86
C HIS A 129 -8.14 9.39 -4.90
N ALA A 130 -8.06 8.10 -4.72
CA ALA A 130 -7.48 7.16 -5.67
C ALA A 130 -8.36 5.91 -5.78
N ARG A 131 -8.22 5.21 -6.87
CA ARG A 131 -8.80 3.88 -7.07
C ARG A 131 -7.69 2.86 -7.17
N VAL A 132 -7.80 1.79 -6.39
CA VAL A 132 -6.84 0.70 -6.39
C VAL A 132 -7.52 -0.57 -6.86
N SER A 133 -7.09 -1.08 -8.00
CA SER A 133 -7.53 -2.37 -8.54
C SER A 133 -6.47 -3.43 -8.30
N GLY A 134 -6.89 -4.67 -8.11
CA GLY A 134 -5.97 -5.77 -7.85
C GLY A 134 -6.68 -7.12 -7.85
N ASP A 135 -5.93 -8.14 -7.50
CA ASP A 135 -6.39 -9.51 -7.39
C ASP A 135 -6.65 -9.88 -5.93
N LEU A 136 -7.90 -10.18 -5.61
CA LEU A 136 -8.32 -10.71 -4.31
C LEU A 136 -8.43 -12.22 -4.38
N THR A 137 -7.69 -12.91 -3.54
CA THR A 137 -7.80 -14.37 -3.38
C THR A 137 -8.46 -14.69 -2.04
N LEU A 138 -9.58 -15.39 -2.09
CA LEU A 138 -10.35 -15.83 -0.95
C LEU A 138 -10.82 -17.26 -1.20
N ARG A 139 -10.65 -18.14 -0.22
CA ARG A 139 -10.95 -19.60 -0.38
C ARG A 139 -10.27 -20.25 -1.59
N GLY A 140 -9.06 -19.80 -1.94
CA GLY A 140 -8.32 -20.31 -3.09
C GLY A 140 -8.85 -19.87 -4.45
N VAL A 141 -9.88 -19.02 -4.49
CA VAL A 141 -10.44 -18.42 -5.72
C VAL A 141 -9.94 -16.99 -5.82
N THR A 142 -9.49 -16.59 -7.01
CA THR A 142 -8.99 -15.23 -7.27
C THR A 142 -9.93 -14.52 -8.23
N HIS A 143 -10.35 -13.32 -7.84
CA HIS A 143 -11.14 -12.40 -8.66
C HIS A 143 -10.56 -11.01 -8.65
N PRO A 144 -10.74 -10.23 -9.73
CA PRO A 144 -10.47 -8.80 -9.73
C PRO A 144 -11.29 -8.10 -8.65
N PHE A 145 -10.64 -7.20 -7.92
CA PHE A 145 -11.29 -6.44 -6.86
C PHE A 145 -10.79 -5.00 -6.90
N THR A 146 -11.69 -4.06 -6.67
CA THR A 146 -11.38 -2.63 -6.70
C THR A 146 -11.86 -1.98 -5.41
N VAL A 147 -11.04 -1.09 -4.87
CA VAL A 147 -11.37 -0.25 -3.73
C VAL A 147 -11.18 1.22 -4.08
N ASP A 148 -12.06 2.07 -3.56
CA ASP A 148 -11.89 3.50 -3.57
C ASP A 148 -11.13 3.89 -2.30
N VAL A 149 -10.10 4.72 -2.45
CA VAL A 149 -9.18 5.11 -1.38
C VAL A 149 -9.27 6.60 -1.17
N GLU A 150 -9.55 7.01 0.06
CA GLU A 150 -9.43 8.37 0.53
C GLU A 150 -8.11 8.54 1.26
N VAL A 151 -7.40 9.63 0.97
CA VAL A 151 -6.09 9.98 1.55
C VAL A 151 -6.20 11.31 2.28
N ASP A 152 -5.90 11.30 3.56
CA ASP A 152 -5.86 12.48 4.39
C ASP A 152 -4.48 12.64 5.05
N HIS A 153 -4.07 13.89 5.30
CA HIS A 153 -2.92 14.16 6.14
C HIS A 153 -3.27 13.93 7.62
N ALA A 154 -2.43 13.25 8.36
CA ALA A 154 -2.62 12.93 9.78
C ALA A 154 -2.38 14.15 10.69
N GLY A 155 -3.17 15.23 10.48
CA GLY A 155 -3.16 16.42 11.32
C GLY A 155 -2.23 17.54 10.86
N ALA A 156 -2.49 18.77 11.33
CA ALA A 156 -1.79 19.99 10.90
C ALA A 156 -0.32 20.09 11.38
N GLN A 157 0.14 19.19 12.22
CA GLN A 157 1.49 19.18 12.80
C GLN A 157 2.33 17.95 12.42
N ASP A 158 1.74 16.96 11.75
CA ASP A 158 2.42 15.71 11.33
C ASP A 158 2.36 15.59 9.80
N ASN A 159 3.08 16.47 9.10
CA ASN A 159 3.17 16.49 7.63
C ASN A 159 3.81 15.21 7.04
N ASP A 160 4.32 14.32 7.90
CA ASP A 160 5.04 13.12 7.49
C ASP A 160 4.16 11.85 7.55
N ARG A 161 2.86 11.98 7.90
CA ARG A 161 1.93 10.85 7.96
C ARG A 161 0.72 11.06 7.08
N LEU A 162 0.35 9.97 6.41
CA LEU A 162 -0.85 9.88 5.59
C LEU A 162 -1.79 8.84 6.18
N ASN A 163 -3.06 9.21 6.31
CA ASN A 163 -4.15 8.31 6.65
C ASN A 163 -4.81 7.85 5.35
N PHE A 164 -4.98 6.55 5.23
CA PHE A 164 -5.66 5.93 4.10
C PHE A 164 -6.92 5.23 4.60
N ARG A 165 -8.03 5.50 3.93
CA ARG A 165 -9.28 4.76 4.12
C ARG A 165 -9.70 4.16 2.79
N ALA A 166 -9.63 2.84 2.69
CA ALA A 166 -10.07 2.10 1.51
C ALA A 166 -11.44 1.47 1.77
N THR A 167 -12.35 1.59 0.80
CA THR A 167 -13.67 0.97 0.85
C THR A 167 -13.96 0.22 -0.45
N GLY A 168 -14.64 -0.92 -0.34
CA GLY A 168 -15.05 -1.72 -1.49
C GLY A 168 -16.06 -2.77 -1.08
N THR A 169 -16.73 -3.38 -2.06
CA THR A 169 -17.73 -4.41 -1.83
C THR A 169 -17.27 -5.74 -2.41
N VAL A 170 -17.17 -6.75 -1.56
CA VAL A 170 -16.82 -8.12 -1.94
C VAL A 170 -18.11 -8.91 -2.19
N HIS A 171 -18.24 -9.53 -3.35
CA HIS A 171 -19.35 -10.43 -3.70
C HIS A 171 -19.01 -11.86 -3.25
N ARG A 172 -19.40 -12.22 -2.01
CA ARG A 172 -18.96 -13.47 -1.37
C ARG A 172 -19.33 -14.77 -2.10
N LEU A 173 -20.40 -14.74 -2.91
CA LEU A 173 -20.81 -15.90 -3.70
C LEU A 173 -19.79 -16.26 -4.79
N GLU A 174 -19.08 -15.28 -5.35
CA GLU A 174 -17.99 -15.50 -6.32
C GLU A 174 -16.86 -16.35 -5.76
N PHE A 175 -16.67 -16.31 -4.42
CA PHE A 175 -15.68 -17.09 -3.70
C PHE A 175 -16.25 -18.39 -3.10
N GLY A 176 -17.46 -18.79 -3.51
CA GLY A 176 -18.10 -20.02 -3.06
C GLY A 176 -18.65 -19.99 -1.63
N MET A 177 -18.84 -18.81 -1.03
CA MET A 177 -19.46 -18.65 0.29
C MET A 177 -20.98 -18.52 0.16
N ASN A 178 -21.67 -19.62 -0.14
CA ASN A 178 -23.10 -19.65 -0.46
C ASN A 178 -24.02 -19.79 0.76
N ALA A 179 -23.46 -20.11 1.93
CA ALA A 179 -24.23 -20.36 3.14
C ALA A 179 -25.10 -19.14 3.49
N GLY A 180 -26.35 -19.41 3.86
CA GLY A 180 -27.32 -18.40 4.26
C GLY A 180 -27.90 -17.52 3.13
N PHE A 181 -27.47 -17.66 1.87
CA PHE A 181 -28.08 -16.93 0.77
C PHE A 181 -29.49 -17.49 0.44
N PRO A 182 -30.51 -16.64 0.16
CA PRO A 182 -30.44 -15.16 0.02
C PRO A 182 -30.69 -14.37 1.33
N ALA A 183 -30.88 -15.04 2.47
CA ALA A 183 -31.14 -14.37 3.75
C ALA A 183 -29.94 -13.53 4.23
N ILE A 184 -28.71 -13.97 3.94
CA ILE A 184 -27.49 -13.20 4.17
C ILE A 184 -27.07 -12.61 2.81
N SER A 185 -26.81 -11.30 2.76
CA SER A 185 -26.40 -10.57 1.55
C SER A 185 -25.23 -11.24 0.84
N ASN A 186 -25.21 -11.16 -0.49
CA ASN A 186 -24.05 -11.44 -1.30
C ASN A 186 -22.94 -10.37 -1.06
N ASP A 187 -23.36 -9.15 -0.83
CA ASP A 187 -22.48 -8.00 -0.73
C ASP A 187 -21.94 -7.88 0.69
N VAL A 188 -20.63 -7.82 0.79
CA VAL A 188 -19.87 -7.61 2.03
C VAL A 188 -19.06 -6.34 1.86
N ASP A 189 -19.43 -5.30 2.59
CA ASP A 189 -18.70 -4.04 2.60
C ASP A 189 -17.40 -4.19 3.37
N LEU A 190 -16.28 -3.90 2.71
CA LEU A 190 -14.95 -3.92 3.27
C LEU A 190 -14.49 -2.50 3.56
N ILE A 191 -13.92 -2.28 4.75
CA ILE A 191 -13.35 -1.02 5.18
C ILE A 191 -11.95 -1.29 5.73
N ILE A 192 -10.94 -0.67 5.13
CA ILE A 192 -9.56 -0.75 5.60
C ILE A 192 -9.12 0.66 5.95
N SER A 193 -8.65 0.86 7.17
CA SER A 193 -8.01 2.12 7.59
C SER A 193 -6.58 1.84 7.98
N THR A 194 -5.63 2.63 7.49
CA THR A 194 -4.21 2.48 7.81
C THR A 194 -3.51 3.83 7.80
N GLU A 195 -2.46 3.93 8.62
CA GLU A 195 -1.53 5.05 8.59
C GLU A 195 -0.22 4.59 7.96
N ALA A 196 0.30 5.37 7.02
CA ALA A 196 1.66 5.23 6.54
C ALA A 196 2.47 6.48 6.92
N ALA A 197 3.62 6.28 7.55
CA ALA A 197 4.58 7.36 7.71
C ALA A 197 5.25 7.62 6.36
N ALA A 198 5.31 8.89 5.95
CA ALA A 198 6.31 9.29 4.99
C ALA A 198 7.65 9.20 5.74
N GLU A 199 8.51 8.26 5.42
CA GLU A 199 9.85 8.26 6.02
C GLU A 199 10.50 9.60 5.66
N SER A 200 10.78 10.39 6.71
CA SER A 200 11.66 11.54 6.60
C SER A 200 13.07 11.05 6.31
N PRO A 201 13.82 11.75 5.45
CA PRO A 201 15.20 11.41 5.09
C PRO A 201 16.15 11.45 6.28
#